data_56ded6b6328d1423b6aeeeb59054a21e
#
_entry.id   56ded6b6328d1423b6aeeeb59054a21e
#
_cell.length_a   1.000
_cell.length_b   1.000
_cell.length_c   1.000
_cell.angle_alpha   90.00
_cell.angle_beta   90.00
_cell.angle_gamma   90.00
#
_symmetry.space_group_name_H-M   'P 1'
#
loop_
_entity.id
_entity.type
_entity.pdbx_description
1 polymer ?
#
loop_
_entity_poly.entity_id
_entity_poly.type
_entity_poly.pdbx_seq_one_letter_code
_entity_poly.pdbx_strand_id
1 'polypeptide(L)'
;MTDSRTLGQSVPKEGLFLMDGIEGLRSLPKYSVDMLLTDPPYGTTRNYWDVPLPLPELWEAVKWAVKPNGAVLFFAQCPFDKVLGASNLAMLRYEWIWYKERGTGFLNANRAPLKKSENILVFYQKSPVYNPQFTYGKPYTRVHSRSGTSSNYGKFERQGSESNDCLLYTSDAADD
;
A
#
# COMPACT_ATOMS: atom_id res chain seq x y z
N MET A 1 -4.52 40.56 -9.85
CA MET A 1 -5.77 40.23 -9.16
C MET A 1 -5.62 38.87 -8.56
N THR A 2 -5.31 38.81 -7.28
CA THR A 2 -5.03 37.60 -6.51
C THR A 2 -6.37 37.05 -6.02
N ASP A 3 -6.76 35.90 -6.57
CA ASP A 3 -7.96 35.19 -6.15
C ASP A 3 -7.66 34.47 -4.81
N SER A 4 -8.05 35.09 -3.73
CA SER A 4 -8.01 34.53 -2.38
C SER A 4 -9.15 33.54 -2.22
N ARG A 5 -8.92 32.27 -2.58
CA ARG A 5 -9.89 31.20 -2.31
C ARG A 5 -9.90 30.89 -0.83
N THR A 6 -10.98 31.23 -0.23
CA THR A 6 -11.42 31.07 1.14
C THR A 6 -11.21 29.63 1.63
N LEU A 7 -10.28 29.45 2.57
CA LEU A 7 -10.15 28.27 3.40
C LEU A 7 -11.40 28.12 4.27
N GLY A 8 -12.35 27.30 3.87
CA GLY A 8 -13.60 27.10 4.65
C GLY A 8 -14.60 26.15 4.05
N GLN A 9 -14.30 25.52 2.91
CA GLN A 9 -15.22 24.53 2.36
C GLN A 9 -14.95 23.15 2.98
N SER A 10 -15.99 22.58 3.58
CA SER A 10 -15.95 21.19 4.03
C SER A 10 -15.64 20.30 2.83
N VAL A 11 -14.63 19.42 2.99
CA VAL A 11 -14.30 18.42 1.96
C VAL A 11 -15.58 17.62 1.67
N PRO A 12 -16.00 17.50 0.40
CA PRO A 12 -17.14 16.70 0.05
C PRO A 12 -16.88 15.25 0.52
N LYS A 13 -17.89 14.62 1.12
CA LYS A 13 -17.78 13.25 1.61
C LYS A 13 -17.55 12.26 0.47
N GLU A 14 -18.02 12.57 -0.72
CA GLU A 14 -17.90 11.75 -1.94
C GLU A 14 -17.82 12.68 -3.15
N GLY A 15 -17.04 12.27 -4.16
CA GLY A 15 -16.93 13.04 -5.39
C GLY A 15 -15.87 12.52 -6.35
N LEU A 16 -15.96 12.94 -7.61
CA LEU A 16 -14.96 12.75 -8.63
C LEU A 16 -14.37 14.11 -9.00
N PHE A 17 -13.05 14.19 -8.99
CA PHE A 17 -12.34 15.44 -9.25
C PHE A 17 -11.33 15.21 -10.38
N LEU A 18 -11.42 16.02 -11.43
CA LEU A 18 -10.44 16.04 -12.50
C LEU A 18 -9.39 17.11 -12.19
N MET A 19 -8.27 16.68 -11.62
CA MET A 19 -7.16 17.56 -11.24
C MET A 19 -5.86 16.78 -11.08
N ASP A 20 -4.74 17.48 -10.95
CA ASP A 20 -3.47 16.87 -10.55
C ASP A 20 -3.60 16.27 -9.17
N GLY A 21 -3.09 15.03 -8.99
CA GLY A 21 -3.25 14.27 -7.75
C GLY A 21 -2.48 14.88 -6.57
N ILE A 22 -1.31 15.50 -6.81
CA ILE A 22 -0.51 16.16 -5.77
C ILE A 22 -1.22 17.44 -5.30
N GLU A 23 -1.74 18.23 -6.24
CA GLU A 23 -2.53 19.42 -5.92
C GLU A 23 -3.84 19.03 -5.22
N GLY A 24 -4.45 17.91 -5.63
CA GLY A 24 -5.61 17.36 -4.95
C GLY A 24 -5.32 17.05 -3.49
N LEU A 25 -4.24 16.34 -3.19
CA LEU A 25 -3.83 16.04 -1.82
C LEU A 25 -3.53 17.31 -1.01
N ARG A 26 -2.86 18.31 -1.60
CA ARG A 26 -2.57 19.59 -0.94
C ARG A 26 -3.82 20.40 -0.62
N SER A 27 -4.89 20.25 -1.41
CA SER A 27 -6.16 20.95 -1.19
C SER A 27 -6.98 20.39 -0.02
N LEU A 28 -6.66 19.15 0.42
CA LEU A 28 -7.36 18.51 1.54
C LEU A 28 -6.92 19.10 2.88
N PRO A 29 -7.79 19.09 3.90
CA PRO A 29 -7.40 19.43 5.26
C PRO A 29 -6.28 18.51 5.74
N LYS A 30 -5.39 19.08 6.55
CA LYS A 30 -4.29 18.32 7.14
C LYS A 30 -4.81 17.12 7.94
N TYR A 31 -4.22 15.93 7.70
CA TYR A 31 -4.55 14.69 8.39
C TYR A 31 -6.04 14.28 8.27
N SER A 32 -6.65 14.54 7.12
CA SER A 32 -8.06 14.19 6.88
C SER A 32 -8.25 12.82 6.22
N VAL A 33 -7.19 12.24 5.64
CA VAL A 33 -7.25 11.00 4.87
C VAL A 33 -6.81 9.81 5.74
N ASP A 34 -7.65 8.79 5.85
CA ASP A 34 -7.34 7.54 6.55
C ASP A 34 -6.55 6.58 5.69
N MET A 35 -6.82 6.55 4.38
CA MET A 35 -6.12 5.71 3.42
C MET A 35 -5.99 6.41 2.07
N LEU A 36 -4.80 6.35 1.48
CA LEU A 36 -4.53 6.69 0.09
C LEU A 36 -4.25 5.40 -0.68
N LEU A 37 -5.05 5.12 -1.70
CA LEU A 37 -4.81 4.05 -2.65
C LEU A 37 -4.72 4.65 -4.04
N THR A 38 -3.62 4.42 -4.76
CA THR A 38 -3.39 5.05 -6.06
C THR A 38 -2.56 4.19 -7.00
N ASP A 39 -2.85 4.33 -8.28
CA ASP A 39 -2.10 3.76 -9.40
C ASP A 39 -1.51 4.92 -10.22
N PRO A 40 -0.29 5.38 -9.87
CA PRO A 40 0.33 6.53 -10.52
C PRO A 40 0.95 6.15 -11.86
N PRO A 41 1.30 7.13 -12.71
CA PRO A 41 2.10 6.87 -13.90
C PRO A 41 3.50 6.36 -13.53
N TYR A 42 3.94 5.28 -14.20
CA TYR A 42 5.23 4.61 -13.90
C TYR A 42 6.39 5.14 -14.72
N GLY A 43 6.15 5.95 -15.76
CA GLY A 43 7.17 6.40 -16.70
C GLY A 43 7.75 5.26 -17.55
N THR A 44 6.97 4.20 -17.78
CA THR A 44 7.44 3.00 -18.48
C THR A 44 6.87 2.85 -19.90
N THR A 45 5.93 3.70 -20.26
CA THR A 45 5.30 3.69 -21.58
C THR A 45 5.65 4.96 -22.39
N ARG A 46 5.30 4.96 -23.68
CA ARG A 46 5.47 6.15 -24.54
C ARG A 46 4.25 7.07 -24.54
N ASN A 47 3.30 6.83 -23.67
CA ASN A 47 2.14 7.71 -23.54
C ASN A 47 2.56 9.06 -22.96
N TYR A 48 2.03 10.14 -23.50
CA TYR A 48 2.39 11.49 -23.07
C TYR A 48 2.05 11.80 -21.60
N TRP A 49 1.10 11.07 -21.02
CA TRP A 49 0.67 11.20 -19.63
C TRP A 49 1.51 10.35 -18.66
N ASP A 50 2.28 9.37 -19.18
CA ASP A 50 3.08 8.47 -18.34
C ASP A 50 4.43 9.13 -17.97
N VAL A 51 4.34 10.23 -17.24
CA VAL A 51 5.49 11.01 -16.78
C VAL A 51 5.82 10.62 -15.34
N PRO A 52 7.10 10.35 -15.02
CA PRO A 52 7.50 10.04 -13.65
C PRO A 52 7.05 11.13 -12.66
N LEU A 53 6.50 10.70 -11.52
CA LEU A 53 6.06 11.61 -10.48
C LEU A 53 7.23 12.31 -9.79
N PRO A 54 7.09 13.59 -9.42
CA PRO A 54 8.02 14.28 -8.55
C PRO A 54 7.89 13.74 -7.12
N LEU A 55 8.68 12.72 -6.78
CA LEU A 55 8.54 11.98 -5.52
C LEU A 55 8.69 12.83 -4.26
N PRO A 56 9.60 13.84 -4.19
CA PRO A 56 9.68 14.71 -3.04
C PRO A 56 8.36 15.45 -2.76
N GLU A 57 7.79 16.06 -3.78
CA GLU A 57 6.53 16.82 -3.71
C GLU A 57 5.35 15.90 -3.39
N LEU A 58 5.34 14.69 -3.94
CA LEU A 58 4.36 13.67 -3.62
C LEU A 58 4.38 13.33 -2.13
N TRP A 59 5.57 13.06 -1.56
CA TRP A 59 5.69 12.71 -0.16
C TRP A 59 5.35 13.84 0.79
N GLU A 60 5.58 15.09 0.40
CA GLU A 60 5.12 16.26 1.16
C GLU A 60 3.60 16.33 1.19
N ALA A 61 2.94 16.18 0.03
CA ALA A 61 1.49 16.18 -0.07
C ALA A 61 0.84 15.00 0.69
N VAL A 62 1.43 13.80 0.59
CA VAL A 62 1.00 12.62 1.35
C VAL A 62 1.10 12.87 2.86
N LYS A 63 2.23 13.37 3.36
CA LYS A 63 2.42 13.67 4.78
C LYS A 63 1.50 14.79 5.29
N TRP A 64 1.08 15.67 4.41
CA TRP A 64 0.09 16.70 4.72
C TRP A 64 -1.31 16.10 4.89
N ALA A 65 -1.78 15.35 3.88
CA ALA A 65 -3.17 14.92 3.80
C ALA A 65 -3.46 13.69 4.65
N VAL A 66 -2.55 12.69 4.63
CA VAL A 66 -2.77 11.40 5.29
C VAL A 66 -2.47 11.47 6.78
N LYS A 67 -3.34 10.86 7.58
CA LYS A 67 -3.16 10.76 9.04
C LYS A 67 -1.85 10.02 9.39
N PRO A 68 -1.22 10.31 10.54
CA PRO A 68 -0.02 9.56 10.97
C PRO A 68 -0.21 8.05 11.07
N ASN A 69 -1.44 7.60 11.36
CA ASN A 69 -1.87 6.19 11.37
C ASN A 69 -2.71 5.84 10.15
N GLY A 70 -2.62 6.61 9.08
CA GLY A 70 -3.23 6.30 7.80
C GLY A 70 -2.33 5.38 6.96
N ALA A 71 -2.93 4.61 6.08
CA ALA A 71 -2.23 3.75 5.14
C ALA A 71 -2.05 4.43 3.78
N VAL A 72 -0.91 4.20 3.14
CA VAL A 72 -0.62 4.70 1.79
C VAL A 72 -0.21 3.53 0.93
N LEU A 73 -0.96 3.26 -0.11
CA LEU A 73 -0.80 2.13 -1.00
C LEU A 73 -0.60 2.61 -2.43
N PHE A 74 0.49 2.18 -3.04
CA PHE A 74 0.81 2.48 -4.42
C PHE A 74 0.89 1.21 -5.25
N PHE A 75 0.11 1.13 -6.31
CA PHE A 75 0.41 0.18 -7.36
C PHE A 75 1.71 0.58 -8.03
N ALA A 76 2.55 -0.39 -8.29
CA ALA A 76 3.86 -0.15 -8.88
C ALA A 76 4.37 -1.39 -9.61
N GLN A 77 5.16 -1.16 -10.64
CA GLN A 77 5.79 -2.21 -11.43
C GLN A 77 7.28 -1.90 -11.62
N CYS A 78 8.09 -2.94 -11.74
CA CYS A 78 9.52 -2.79 -12.00
C CYS A 78 9.77 -2.01 -13.32
N PRO A 79 10.67 -1.00 -13.31
CA PRO A 79 11.60 -0.59 -12.24
C PRO A 79 11.05 0.48 -11.28
N PHE A 80 9.88 1.06 -11.57
CA PHE A 80 9.30 2.15 -10.79
C PHE A 80 9.09 1.78 -9.31
N ASP A 81 8.67 0.55 -9.02
CA ASP A 81 8.49 0.04 -7.67
C ASP A 81 9.75 0.18 -6.80
N LYS A 82 10.93 -0.04 -7.39
CA LYS A 82 12.21 0.08 -6.68
C LYS A 82 12.54 1.54 -6.38
N VAL A 83 12.31 2.42 -7.34
CA VAL A 83 12.52 3.87 -7.18
C VAL A 83 11.57 4.44 -6.13
N LEU A 84 10.28 4.09 -6.23
CA LEU A 84 9.26 4.53 -5.28
C LEU A 84 9.55 4.01 -3.87
N GLY A 85 9.88 2.71 -3.74
CA GLY A 85 10.21 2.12 -2.45
C GLY A 85 11.42 2.78 -1.80
N ALA A 86 12.50 2.98 -2.57
CA ALA A 86 13.72 3.62 -2.10
C ALA A 86 13.53 5.10 -1.72
N SER A 87 12.57 5.78 -2.34
CA SER A 87 12.32 7.21 -2.09
C SER A 87 11.80 7.51 -0.68
N ASN A 88 11.25 6.51 0.02
CA ASN A 88 10.76 6.69 1.39
C ASN A 88 10.85 5.39 2.23
N LEU A 89 12.06 4.88 2.40
CA LEU A 89 12.33 3.67 3.21
C LEU A 89 11.85 3.81 4.65
N ALA A 90 11.83 5.03 5.19
CA ALA A 90 11.36 5.27 6.56
C ALA A 90 9.87 4.91 6.75
N MET A 91 9.06 5.02 5.72
CA MET A 91 7.63 4.68 5.75
C MET A 91 7.31 3.35 5.09
N LEU A 92 8.16 2.81 4.21
CA LEU A 92 7.96 1.52 3.56
C LEU A 92 7.90 0.40 4.59
N ARG A 93 6.90 -0.46 4.49
CA ARG A 93 6.68 -1.55 5.45
C ARG A 93 6.74 -2.92 4.81
N TYR A 94 5.94 -3.12 3.78
CA TYR A 94 5.86 -4.37 3.03
C TYR A 94 5.24 -4.11 1.67
N GLU A 95 5.21 -5.16 0.85
CA GLU A 95 4.52 -5.15 -0.43
C GLU A 95 3.54 -6.33 -0.51
N TRP A 96 2.45 -6.13 -1.25
CA TRP A 96 1.59 -7.19 -1.71
C TRP A 96 1.88 -7.45 -3.18
N ILE A 97 1.74 -8.70 -3.59
CA ILE A 97 1.86 -9.10 -4.99
C ILE A 97 0.45 -9.34 -5.52
N TRP A 98 0.02 -8.47 -6.41
CA TRP A 98 -1.21 -8.69 -7.13
C TRP A 98 -0.95 -9.58 -8.34
N TYR A 99 -1.45 -10.81 -8.29
CA TYR A 99 -1.35 -11.76 -9.38
C TYR A 99 -2.51 -11.57 -10.35
N LYS A 100 -2.20 -11.36 -11.64
CA LYS A 100 -3.19 -11.12 -12.69
C LYS A 100 -3.57 -12.42 -13.36
N GLU A 101 -4.85 -12.61 -13.68
CA GLU A 101 -5.33 -13.75 -14.46
C GLU A 101 -4.64 -13.83 -15.82
N ARG A 102 -4.47 -12.68 -16.48
CA ARG A 102 -3.83 -12.60 -17.80
C ARG A 102 -2.50 -11.86 -17.71
N GLY A 103 -1.47 -12.48 -18.30
CA GLY A 103 -0.17 -11.82 -18.42
C GLY A 103 -0.20 -10.68 -19.45
N THR A 104 0.58 -9.64 -19.17
CA THR A 104 0.78 -8.49 -20.06
C THR A 104 2.16 -8.55 -20.72
N GLY A 105 2.37 -7.76 -21.80
CA GLY A 105 3.65 -7.70 -22.50
C GLY A 105 3.82 -8.76 -23.60
N PHE A 106 2.73 -9.24 -24.21
CA PHE A 106 2.74 -10.28 -25.24
C PHE A 106 3.60 -9.93 -26.46
N LEU A 107 3.77 -8.66 -26.81
CA LEU A 107 4.65 -8.21 -27.89
C LEU A 107 6.14 -8.57 -27.66
N ASN A 108 6.50 -8.79 -26.42
CA ASN A 108 7.86 -9.18 -26.03
C ASN A 108 7.97 -10.64 -25.59
N ALA A 109 6.97 -11.46 -25.83
CA ALA A 109 6.92 -12.85 -25.35
C ALA A 109 8.11 -13.71 -25.82
N ASN A 110 8.71 -13.36 -26.96
CA ASN A 110 9.90 -14.05 -27.48
C ASN A 110 11.23 -13.54 -26.87
N ARG A 111 11.18 -12.51 -26.01
CA ARG A 111 12.36 -11.86 -25.42
C ARG A 111 12.36 -11.83 -23.90
N ALA A 112 11.16 -11.87 -23.30
CA ALA A 112 10.98 -11.84 -21.87
C ALA A 112 9.70 -12.56 -21.44
N PRO A 113 9.63 -13.09 -20.22
CA PRO A 113 8.40 -13.67 -19.68
C PRO A 113 7.26 -12.65 -19.65
N LEU A 114 6.03 -13.14 -19.81
CA LEU A 114 4.85 -12.30 -19.62
C LEU A 114 4.78 -11.84 -18.14
N LYS A 115 4.42 -10.58 -17.97
CA LYS A 115 4.22 -10.02 -16.63
C LYS A 115 2.85 -10.43 -16.10
N LYS A 116 2.81 -11.23 -15.05
CA LYS A 116 1.58 -11.70 -14.39
C LYS A 116 1.36 -11.10 -13.03
N SER A 117 2.29 -10.28 -12.52
CA SER A 117 2.16 -9.67 -11.21
C SER A 117 2.47 -8.18 -11.25
N GLU A 118 1.86 -7.46 -10.33
CA GLU A 118 2.21 -6.09 -9.96
C GLU A 118 2.39 -6.02 -8.45
N ASN A 119 3.23 -5.09 -8.01
CA ASN A 119 3.45 -4.86 -6.59
C ASN A 119 2.51 -3.76 -6.09
N ILE A 120 2.02 -3.91 -4.86
CA ILE A 120 1.34 -2.85 -4.14
C ILE A 120 2.22 -2.52 -2.94
N LEU A 121 2.94 -1.41 -3.00
CA LEU A 121 3.82 -0.98 -1.93
C LEU A 121 3.00 -0.31 -0.84
N VAL A 122 3.20 -0.75 0.41
CA VAL A 122 2.48 -0.26 1.58
C VAL A 122 3.39 0.57 2.47
N PHE A 123 2.96 1.81 2.70
CA PHE A 123 3.68 2.78 3.52
C PHE A 123 2.80 3.29 4.66
N TYR A 124 3.37 3.47 5.83
CA TYR A 124 2.75 4.19 6.94
C TYR A 124 3.79 4.65 7.96
N GLN A 125 3.45 5.69 8.73
CA GLN A 125 4.29 6.17 9.83
C GLN A 125 4.04 5.35 11.11
N LYS A 126 2.75 5.23 11.49
CA LYS A 126 2.27 4.42 12.62
C LYS A 126 1.33 3.37 12.08
N SER A 127 1.25 2.22 12.74
CA SER A 127 0.36 1.12 12.31
C SER A 127 -1.07 1.63 12.07
N PRO A 128 -1.60 1.43 10.87
CA PRO A 128 -2.99 1.75 10.55
C PRO A 128 -3.94 0.74 11.20
N VAL A 129 -5.23 1.03 11.11
CA VAL A 129 -6.26 0.03 11.46
C VAL A 129 -6.14 -1.13 10.48
N TYR A 130 -6.04 -2.33 11.02
CA TYR A 130 -5.97 -3.56 10.25
C TYR A 130 -7.10 -4.50 10.68
N ASN A 131 -7.94 -4.89 9.74
CA ASN A 131 -9.04 -5.82 9.95
C ASN A 131 -8.73 -7.14 9.21
N PRO A 132 -8.02 -8.07 9.84
CA PRO A 132 -7.67 -9.32 9.19
C PRO A 132 -8.92 -10.13 8.86
N GLN A 133 -8.99 -10.66 7.66
CA GLN A 133 -9.98 -11.63 7.26
C GLN A 133 -9.44 -13.02 7.56
N PHE A 134 -10.22 -13.81 8.30
CA PHE A 134 -9.80 -15.15 8.71
C PHE A 134 -10.68 -16.19 8.07
N THR A 135 -10.10 -17.30 7.63
CA THR A 135 -10.81 -18.52 7.30
C THR A 135 -10.55 -19.56 8.37
N TYR A 136 -11.60 -20.29 8.75
CA TYR A 136 -11.47 -21.37 9.70
C TYR A 136 -10.92 -22.60 8.98
N GLY A 137 -9.75 -23.07 9.40
CA GLY A 137 -9.15 -24.32 8.95
C GLY A 137 -9.53 -25.49 9.84
N LYS A 138 -9.02 -26.67 9.50
CA LYS A 138 -9.15 -27.84 10.39
C LYS A 138 -8.43 -27.59 11.69
N PRO A 139 -9.05 -27.86 12.86
CA PRO A 139 -8.39 -27.72 14.14
C PRO A 139 -7.08 -28.52 14.20
N TYR A 140 -6.03 -27.93 14.71
CA TYR A 140 -4.79 -28.66 14.97
C TYR A 140 -4.23 -28.24 16.33
N THR A 141 -3.62 -29.19 17.03
CA THR A 141 -2.93 -28.91 18.28
C THR A 141 -1.47 -28.67 17.99
N ARG A 142 -0.96 -27.51 18.36
CA ARG A 142 0.46 -27.20 18.28
C ARG A 142 1.02 -26.95 19.67
N VAL A 143 1.99 -27.75 20.07
CA VAL A 143 2.74 -27.49 21.29
C VAL A 143 3.72 -26.35 21.02
N HIS A 144 3.47 -25.20 21.62
CA HIS A 144 4.41 -24.08 21.55
C HIS A 144 5.47 -24.21 22.65
N SER A 145 6.73 -24.06 22.29
CA SER A 145 7.79 -23.83 23.29
C SER A 145 7.48 -22.52 24.02
N ARG A 146 7.74 -22.53 25.32
CA ARG A 146 7.58 -21.38 26.22
C ARG A 146 8.32 -20.14 25.69
N SER A 147 7.97 -18.96 26.23
CA SER A 147 8.69 -17.71 26.02
C SER A 147 10.21 -17.88 26.09
N GLY A 148 10.92 -17.21 25.25
CA GLY A 148 12.36 -17.36 25.17
C GLY A 148 13.06 -16.09 24.70
N THR A 149 14.38 -16.15 24.65
CA THR A 149 15.21 -15.11 24.04
C THR A 149 15.80 -15.68 22.76
N SER A 150 15.63 -14.96 21.66
CA SER A 150 16.25 -15.31 20.39
C SER A 150 17.32 -14.28 20.04
N SER A 151 18.42 -14.73 19.43
CA SER A 151 19.47 -13.84 18.94
C SER A 151 18.95 -12.84 17.90
N ASN A 152 17.91 -13.21 17.16
CA ASN A 152 17.35 -12.40 16.07
C ASN A 152 16.21 -11.49 16.52
N TYR A 153 15.44 -11.87 17.55
CA TYR A 153 14.21 -11.16 17.92
C TYR A 153 14.20 -10.67 19.39
N GLY A 154 15.28 -10.90 20.14
CA GLY A 154 15.38 -10.50 21.54
C GLY A 154 14.45 -11.31 22.45
N LYS A 155 14.01 -10.68 23.55
CA LYS A 155 13.01 -11.26 24.46
C LYS A 155 11.64 -11.18 23.83
N PHE A 156 10.89 -12.28 23.81
CA PHE A 156 9.51 -12.29 23.39
C PHE A 156 8.66 -13.09 24.39
N GLU A 157 7.48 -12.55 24.66
CA GLU A 157 6.45 -13.22 25.42
C GLU A 157 5.36 -13.69 24.46
N ARG A 158 5.07 -14.98 24.48
CA ARG A 158 3.90 -15.51 23.80
C ARG A 158 2.76 -15.53 24.80
N GLN A 159 1.70 -14.77 24.52
CA GLN A 159 0.44 -14.97 25.21
C GLN A 159 -0.06 -16.36 24.82
N GLY A 160 -0.02 -17.27 25.79
CA GLY A 160 -0.56 -18.62 25.62
C GLY A 160 -2.08 -18.53 25.50
N SER A 161 -2.60 -18.66 24.30
CA SER A 161 -3.99 -19.03 24.08
C SER A 161 -3.98 -20.49 23.64
N GLU A 162 -4.55 -21.37 24.45
CA GLU A 162 -5.01 -22.66 23.96
C GLU A 162 -6.23 -22.37 23.07
N SER A 163 -6.00 -22.05 21.80
CA SER A 163 -7.08 -22.01 20.84
C SER A 163 -7.05 -23.32 20.05
N ASN A 164 -8.08 -24.11 20.18
CA ASN A 164 -8.32 -25.28 19.35
C ASN A 164 -8.75 -24.89 17.91
N ASP A 165 -8.81 -23.60 17.61
CA ASP A 165 -9.25 -23.08 16.32
C ASP A 165 -8.05 -22.66 15.49
N CYS A 166 -7.88 -23.24 14.32
CA CYS A 166 -6.91 -22.79 13.33
C CYS A 166 -7.50 -21.59 12.56
N LEU A 167 -6.98 -20.40 12.84
CA LEU A 167 -7.23 -19.23 12.03
C LEU A 167 -6.15 -19.16 10.95
N LEU A 168 -6.53 -19.40 9.70
CA LEU A 168 -5.65 -19.20 8.55
C LEU A 168 -5.88 -17.78 8.02
N TYR A 169 -4.79 -17.04 7.84
CA TYR A 169 -4.83 -15.85 7.03
C TYR A 169 -5.03 -16.26 5.58
N THR A 170 -6.11 -15.85 4.97
CA THR A 170 -6.23 -15.95 3.53
C THR A 170 -5.76 -14.64 2.91
N SER A 171 -4.61 -14.68 2.28
CA SER A 171 -4.23 -13.66 1.30
C SER A 171 -4.93 -13.88 -0.05
N ASP A 172 -5.55 -15.03 -0.23
CA ASP A 172 -6.15 -15.46 -1.49
C ASP A 172 -7.63 -15.82 -1.29
N ALA A 173 -8.48 -14.83 -1.48
CA ALA A 173 -9.92 -15.03 -1.70
C ALA A 173 -10.18 -15.32 -3.20
N ALA A 174 -9.34 -16.08 -3.87
CA ALA A 174 -9.38 -16.26 -5.31
C ALA A 174 -9.38 -17.74 -5.77
N ASP A 175 -9.75 -18.67 -4.89
CA ASP A 175 -9.96 -20.06 -5.30
C ASP A 175 -11.34 -20.56 -4.81
N ASP A 176 -12.39 -20.08 -5.51
CA ASP A 176 -13.67 -20.78 -5.70
C ASP A 176 -14.19 -20.49 -7.11
#